data_6d02688854df66f9e8a931f46c8e9a29
#
_entry.id   6d02688854df66f9e8a931f46c8e9a29
#
_cell.length_a   1.000
_cell.length_b   1.000
_cell.length_c   1.000
_cell.angle_alpha   90.00
_cell.angle_beta   90.00
_cell.angle_gamma   90.00
#
_symmetry.space_group_name_H-M   'P 1'
#
loop_
_entity.id
_entity.type
_entity.pdbx_description
1 polymer ?
#
loop_
_entity_poly.entity_id
_entity_poly.type
_entity_poly.pdbx_seq_one_letter_code
_entity_poly.pdbx_strand_id
1 'polypeptide(L)'
;MTKYIFVTGGVVSGLGKGITAASLGRLLKARGLKVAAQKLDPYINVDPGTMSPYQHGEVYVTEDGAETDLDLGHYERFIDENLNKYSNLTTGKVYWNVLNKERRGEYLGSTVQVIPHITNEIKEFVYSVGKKTNADVVITEIGGTIGDIESQPFIEAVRQISLEVGRENSLFIHVTLVPFLRGSDEHKSKPTQHSVKELQGMGINPNIVVLRCDEPLEESIFKKISLFCNVKPDCVIENITLQNLYEAPLMLEKSDFSSVVCRELGINAPEPDLAEWTQMVERIKAIPYTVNIGLVGKYVELHDAYLSVAEALQHAGYYHNTHIKISWIDSEKLTAENCSEFLSELDGIIVPGGFGSRGIEGMILAAKYARENHLPYFGICLGMQIAVIEYARNVCGISDADSGEFDELCKHKVINFMPGQSDDIDKGGTLRLGAYPCKIKPYTTMERCYETNHISERHRHRYEFNNHYRDLLTQHGLTLSGLSPDERLVETVELTERPFYVGVQYHPEFKSRPNKPHPLFKGFVGAVLEHSNGGKE
;
A
#
# COMPACT_ATOMS: atom_id res chain seq x y z
N MET A 1 16.03 16.44 -19.68
CA MET A 1 16.13 16.95 -18.28
C MET A 1 14.88 16.48 -17.55
N THR A 2 15.02 15.89 -16.37
CA THR A 2 13.88 15.42 -15.56
C THR A 2 12.99 16.60 -15.16
N LYS A 3 11.68 16.45 -15.28
CA LYS A 3 10.67 17.41 -14.83
C LYS A 3 10.17 17.03 -13.44
N TYR A 4 9.89 18.01 -12.59
CA TYR A 4 9.46 17.80 -11.20
C TYR A 4 8.04 18.34 -10.99
N ILE A 5 7.16 17.49 -10.50
CA ILE A 5 5.78 17.84 -10.15
C ILE A 5 5.63 17.69 -8.64
N PHE A 6 5.22 18.76 -7.97
CA PHE A 6 4.98 18.78 -6.52
C PHE A 6 3.49 18.84 -6.25
N VAL A 7 2.97 17.83 -5.54
CA VAL A 7 1.56 17.75 -5.16
C VAL A 7 1.43 18.13 -3.69
N THR A 8 0.78 19.25 -3.43
CA THR A 8 0.48 19.77 -2.09
C THR A 8 -1.00 19.67 -1.80
N GLY A 9 -1.40 19.73 -0.55
CA GLY A 9 -2.82 19.76 -0.19
C GLY A 9 -3.15 20.75 0.90
N GLY A 10 -4.38 21.18 0.92
CA GLY A 10 -4.86 22.13 1.91
C GLY A 10 -6.30 21.89 2.34
N VAL A 11 -6.73 22.63 3.35
CA VAL A 11 -8.03 22.59 4.00
C VAL A 11 -8.12 21.46 5.05
N VAL A 12 -8.03 20.19 4.65
CA VAL A 12 -8.07 19.01 5.54
C VAL A 12 -7.15 17.90 5.03
N SER A 13 -6.81 16.96 5.89
CA SER A 13 -6.15 15.69 5.50
C SER A 13 -7.13 14.77 4.77
N GLY A 14 -6.60 13.74 4.08
CA GLY A 14 -7.45 12.73 3.42
C GLY A 14 -8.16 13.21 2.14
N LEU A 15 -7.72 14.33 1.53
CA LEU A 15 -8.31 14.86 0.28
C LEU A 15 -8.00 14.04 -0.98
N GLY A 16 -7.22 12.96 -0.87
CA GLY A 16 -6.85 12.15 -2.02
C GLY A 16 -5.69 12.74 -2.84
N LYS A 17 -4.71 13.41 -2.19
CA LYS A 17 -3.45 13.81 -2.84
C LYS A 17 -2.75 12.61 -3.47
N GLY A 18 -2.64 11.50 -2.73
CA GLY A 18 -2.03 10.25 -3.20
C GLY A 18 -2.71 9.70 -4.45
N ILE A 19 -4.03 9.65 -4.45
CA ILE A 19 -4.81 9.19 -5.62
C ILE A 19 -4.66 10.16 -6.82
N THR A 20 -4.62 11.47 -6.56
CA THR A 20 -4.38 12.47 -7.62
C THR A 20 -2.97 12.31 -8.22
N ALA A 21 -1.94 12.13 -7.38
CA ALA A 21 -0.57 11.89 -7.82
C ALA A 21 -0.43 10.56 -8.57
N ALA A 22 -1.03 9.48 -8.05
CA ALA A 22 -1.04 8.16 -8.68
C ALA A 22 -1.76 8.18 -10.03
N SER A 23 -2.91 8.84 -10.12
CA SER A 23 -3.68 9.01 -11.36
C SER A 23 -2.90 9.79 -12.40
N LEU A 24 -2.27 10.89 -12.01
CA LEU A 24 -1.39 11.64 -12.90
C LEU A 24 -0.22 10.78 -13.39
N GLY A 25 0.40 10.02 -12.49
CA GLY A 25 1.46 9.08 -12.85
C GLY A 25 1.01 8.06 -13.89
N ARG A 26 -0.20 7.50 -13.74
CA ARG A 26 -0.81 6.61 -14.74
C ARG A 26 -1.01 7.31 -16.08
N LEU A 27 -1.57 8.51 -16.07
CA LEU A 27 -1.84 9.29 -17.29
C LEU A 27 -0.54 9.64 -18.04
N LEU A 28 0.49 10.09 -17.33
CA LEU A 28 1.78 10.40 -17.96
C LEU A 28 2.49 9.14 -18.48
N LYS A 29 2.38 8.01 -17.78
CA LYS A 29 2.87 6.71 -18.27
C LYS A 29 2.12 6.29 -19.55
N ALA A 30 0.81 6.50 -19.62
CA ALA A 30 -0.01 6.24 -20.81
C ALA A 30 0.38 7.11 -22.02
N ARG A 31 1.05 8.25 -21.78
CA ARG A 31 1.67 9.10 -22.81
C ARG A 31 3.09 8.64 -23.22
N GLY A 32 3.57 7.51 -22.68
CA GLY A 32 4.88 6.96 -22.97
C GLY A 32 6.04 7.55 -22.16
N LEU A 33 5.75 8.34 -21.09
CA LEU A 33 6.77 8.93 -20.24
C LEU A 33 7.20 7.96 -19.14
N LYS A 34 8.47 7.98 -18.74
CA LYS A 34 8.98 7.31 -17.56
C LYS A 34 8.69 8.15 -16.33
N VAL A 35 7.86 7.63 -15.45
CA VAL A 35 7.40 8.33 -14.25
C VAL A 35 7.96 7.68 -13.00
N ALA A 36 8.48 8.49 -12.08
CA ALA A 36 8.79 8.06 -10.73
C ALA A 36 7.92 8.83 -9.73
N ALA A 37 7.49 8.16 -8.66
CA ALA A 37 6.69 8.76 -7.60
C ALA A 37 7.44 8.75 -6.28
N GLN A 38 7.23 9.81 -5.48
CA GLN A 38 7.79 9.99 -4.15
C GLN A 38 6.75 10.56 -3.19
N LYS A 39 6.91 10.22 -1.91
CA LYS A 39 6.18 10.82 -0.80
C LYS A 39 7.14 11.40 0.23
N LEU A 40 6.85 12.61 0.69
CA LEU A 40 7.54 13.30 1.79
C LEU A 40 6.59 13.39 2.97
N ASP A 41 6.88 12.67 4.05
CA ASP A 41 6.03 12.58 5.24
C ASP A 41 6.56 13.45 6.38
N PRO A 42 5.74 14.37 6.92
CA PRO A 42 6.21 15.36 7.88
C PRO A 42 6.35 14.84 9.32
N TYR A 43 6.08 13.57 9.61
CA TYR A 43 6.24 13.02 10.95
C TYR A 43 7.71 12.74 11.33
N ILE A 44 8.00 12.70 12.64
CA ILE A 44 9.35 12.56 13.21
C ILE A 44 9.83 11.09 13.26
N ASN A 45 8.97 10.10 13.01
CA ASN A 45 9.40 8.72 12.91
C ASN A 45 10.42 8.56 11.77
N VAL A 46 11.47 7.77 11.98
CA VAL A 46 12.48 7.49 10.93
C VAL A 46 11.87 6.76 9.74
N ASP A 47 10.97 5.83 10.03
CA ASP A 47 10.10 5.12 9.10
C ASP A 47 8.79 4.72 9.81
N PRO A 48 7.76 4.23 9.08
CA PRO A 48 6.51 3.82 9.70
C PRO A 48 6.56 2.43 10.34
N GLY A 49 7.69 1.70 10.29
CA GLY A 49 7.79 0.30 10.71
C GLY A 49 7.43 0.04 12.18
N THR A 50 7.61 1.04 13.05
CA THR A 50 7.24 0.97 14.48
C THR A 50 5.91 1.63 14.81
N MET A 51 5.20 2.18 13.83
CA MET A 51 3.92 2.85 14.05
C MET A 51 2.79 1.87 14.20
N SER A 52 1.78 2.25 14.99
CA SER A 52 0.56 1.45 15.13
C SER A 52 -0.28 1.47 13.86
N PRO A 53 -0.69 0.31 13.32
CA PRO A 53 -1.60 0.27 12.16
C PRO A 53 -2.93 0.99 12.40
N TYR A 54 -3.40 1.11 13.63
CA TYR A 54 -4.60 1.87 13.98
C TYR A 54 -4.45 3.39 13.80
N GLN A 55 -3.22 3.91 13.81
CA GLN A 55 -2.98 5.35 13.65
C GLN A 55 -2.54 5.72 12.24
N HIS A 56 -1.87 4.80 11.55
CA HIS A 56 -1.17 5.11 10.31
C HIS A 56 -1.63 4.26 9.10
N GLY A 57 -2.44 3.24 9.33
CA GLY A 57 -2.77 2.24 8.31
C GLY A 57 -1.65 1.21 8.14
N GLU A 58 -1.63 0.52 7.00
CA GLU A 58 -0.62 -0.50 6.72
C GLU A 58 0.77 0.11 6.53
N VAL A 59 1.80 -0.65 6.88
CA VAL A 59 3.19 -0.38 6.51
C VAL A 59 3.46 -1.07 5.19
N TYR A 60 3.65 -0.28 4.13
CA TYR A 60 3.94 -0.79 2.80
C TYR A 60 5.43 -1.05 2.63
N VAL A 61 5.82 -2.22 2.08
CA VAL A 61 7.23 -2.59 1.89
C VAL A 61 7.59 -2.60 0.42
N THR A 62 8.64 -1.86 0.06
CA THR A 62 9.17 -1.80 -1.30
C THR A 62 9.99 -3.05 -1.67
N GLU A 63 10.32 -3.19 -2.96
CA GLU A 63 11.12 -4.32 -3.46
C GLU A 63 12.50 -4.40 -2.77
N ASP A 64 13.13 -3.28 -2.48
CA ASP A 64 14.44 -3.18 -1.82
C ASP A 64 14.36 -3.08 -0.28
N GLY A 65 13.18 -3.33 0.31
CA GLY A 65 13.00 -3.51 1.76
C GLY A 65 12.81 -2.23 2.56
N ALA A 66 12.45 -1.12 1.95
CA ALA A 66 12.05 0.06 2.71
C ALA A 66 10.64 -0.10 3.28
N GLU A 67 10.47 0.16 4.57
CA GLU A 67 9.17 0.34 5.20
C GLU A 67 8.67 1.75 4.93
N THR A 68 7.46 1.88 4.39
CA THR A 68 6.96 3.14 3.83
C THR A 68 5.48 3.35 4.13
N ASP A 69 5.00 4.55 3.84
CA ASP A 69 3.59 4.90 3.92
C ASP A 69 2.73 4.12 2.90
N LEU A 70 1.46 3.92 3.22
CA LEU A 70 0.50 3.18 2.41
C LEU A 70 0.24 3.81 1.01
N ASP A 71 0.45 5.12 0.84
CA ASP A 71 0.28 5.79 -0.45
C ASP A 71 1.22 5.26 -1.52
N LEU A 72 2.38 4.68 -1.15
CA LEU A 72 3.26 4.04 -2.10
C LEU A 72 2.59 2.84 -2.78
N GLY A 73 1.71 2.15 -2.07
CA GLY A 73 0.85 1.12 -2.64
C GLY A 73 -0.07 1.67 -3.73
N HIS A 74 -0.66 2.84 -3.54
CA HIS A 74 -1.45 3.50 -4.58
C HIS A 74 -0.59 3.84 -5.80
N TYR A 75 0.60 4.40 -5.60
CA TYR A 75 1.49 4.71 -6.73
C TYR A 75 1.84 3.46 -7.53
N GLU A 76 2.25 2.36 -6.86
CA GLU A 76 2.57 1.11 -7.54
C GLU A 76 1.37 0.51 -8.28
N ARG A 77 0.17 0.55 -7.68
CA ARG A 77 -1.06 0.01 -8.30
C ARG A 77 -1.49 0.78 -9.55
N PHE A 78 -1.37 2.11 -9.54
CA PHE A 78 -1.78 2.96 -10.66
C PHE A 78 -0.70 3.06 -11.74
N ILE A 79 0.54 3.32 -11.36
CA ILE A 79 1.65 3.52 -12.28
C ILE A 79 2.15 2.19 -12.86
N ASP A 80 1.95 1.08 -12.14
CA ASP A 80 2.45 -0.26 -12.48
C ASP A 80 3.99 -0.27 -12.62
N GLU A 81 4.66 0.29 -11.60
CA GLU A 81 6.11 0.28 -11.44
C GLU A 81 6.46 -0.02 -9.99
N ASN A 82 7.49 -0.84 -9.75
CA ASN A 82 7.96 -1.09 -8.40
C ASN A 82 8.74 0.12 -7.87
N LEU A 83 8.37 0.58 -6.70
CA LEU A 83 9.05 1.67 -6.00
C LEU A 83 10.22 1.13 -5.15
N ASN A 84 11.01 2.05 -4.63
CA ASN A 84 12.23 1.74 -3.89
C ASN A 84 12.44 2.73 -2.73
N LYS A 85 13.51 2.54 -1.95
CA LYS A 85 13.85 3.37 -0.78
C LYS A 85 14.00 4.87 -1.05
N TYR A 86 14.12 5.29 -2.32
CA TYR A 86 14.14 6.70 -2.71
C TYR A 86 12.74 7.26 -2.95
N SER A 87 11.71 6.47 -2.76
CA SER A 87 10.32 6.87 -2.98
C SER A 87 9.62 7.37 -1.72
N ASN A 88 10.19 7.22 -0.53
CA ASN A 88 9.63 7.74 0.72
C ASN A 88 10.68 8.35 1.64
N LEU A 89 10.42 9.57 2.10
CA LEU A 89 11.26 10.32 3.02
C LEU A 89 10.43 10.91 4.15
N THR A 90 10.84 10.63 5.39
CA THR A 90 10.23 11.22 6.59
C THR A 90 11.07 12.37 7.13
N THR A 91 10.46 13.27 7.88
CA THR A 91 11.20 14.30 8.64
C THR A 91 12.23 13.65 9.56
N GLY A 92 11.86 12.57 10.26
CA GLY A 92 12.77 11.86 11.16
C GLY A 92 14.03 11.37 10.45
N LYS A 93 13.89 10.78 9.27
CA LYS A 93 15.02 10.31 8.45
C LYS A 93 15.93 11.46 7.99
N VAL A 94 15.34 12.59 7.60
CA VAL A 94 16.11 13.79 7.23
C VAL A 94 16.96 14.29 8.41
N TYR A 95 16.34 14.49 9.57
CA TYR A 95 17.05 14.95 10.76
C TYR A 95 18.10 13.93 11.23
N TRP A 96 17.77 12.65 11.22
CA TRP A 96 18.72 11.59 11.56
C TRP A 96 19.98 11.64 10.69
N ASN A 97 19.81 11.80 9.38
CA ASN A 97 20.93 11.90 8.45
C ASN A 97 21.79 13.15 8.71
N VAL A 98 21.15 14.31 8.88
CA VAL A 98 21.86 15.58 9.11
C VAL A 98 22.60 15.56 10.45
N LEU A 99 21.98 15.06 11.52
CA LEU A 99 22.62 14.93 12.83
C LEU A 99 23.81 13.96 12.80
N ASN A 100 23.69 12.83 12.09
CA ASN A 100 24.80 11.91 11.91
C ASN A 100 25.96 12.54 11.12
N LYS A 101 25.67 13.29 10.04
CA LYS A 101 26.69 14.05 9.29
C LYS A 101 27.38 15.09 10.19
N GLU A 102 26.63 15.79 11.04
CA GLU A 102 27.16 16.74 12.01
C GLU A 102 28.12 16.04 12.98
N ARG A 103 27.70 14.94 13.63
CA ARG A 103 28.51 14.17 14.57
C ARG A 103 29.81 13.61 13.95
N ARG A 104 29.82 13.34 12.64
CA ARG A 104 31.02 12.92 11.91
C ARG A 104 31.91 14.10 11.47
N GLY A 105 31.51 15.36 11.74
CA GLY A 105 32.24 16.55 11.34
C GLY A 105 32.16 16.92 9.87
N GLU A 106 31.20 16.38 9.12
CA GLU A 106 31.08 16.60 7.68
C GLU A 106 30.76 18.07 7.32
N TYR A 107 30.25 18.85 8.27
CA TYR A 107 29.96 20.28 8.09
C TYR A 107 31.13 21.20 8.47
N LEU A 108 32.32 20.66 8.77
CA LEU A 108 33.56 21.39 8.97
C LEU A 108 33.47 22.56 9.99
N GLY A 109 32.68 22.38 11.06
CA GLY A 109 32.50 23.38 12.11
C GLY A 109 31.45 24.46 11.82
N SER A 110 30.71 24.36 10.69
CA SER A 110 29.63 25.27 10.39
C SER A 110 28.45 25.09 11.35
N THR A 111 27.72 26.17 11.65
CA THR A 111 26.46 26.10 12.37
C THR A 111 25.42 25.40 11.49
N VAL A 112 24.93 24.25 11.93
CA VAL A 112 23.90 23.48 11.20
C VAL A 112 22.51 24.06 11.48
N GLN A 113 21.77 24.38 10.42
CA GLN A 113 20.46 25.06 10.46
C GLN A 113 19.46 24.35 9.54
N VAL A 114 18.16 24.65 9.71
CA VAL A 114 17.12 24.11 8.80
C VAL A 114 17.44 24.53 7.35
N ILE A 115 17.75 25.79 7.13
CA ILE A 115 18.26 26.29 5.84
C ILE A 115 19.74 26.62 6.03
N PRO A 116 20.67 26.05 5.28
CA PRO A 116 20.43 25.18 4.11
C PRO A 116 20.51 23.67 4.36
N HIS A 117 20.85 23.20 5.57
CA HIS A 117 21.30 21.81 5.78
C HIS A 117 20.15 20.80 5.65
N ILE A 118 19.01 21.03 6.35
CA ILE A 118 17.82 20.18 6.25
C ILE A 118 17.21 20.28 4.84
N THR A 119 17.08 21.49 4.30
CA THR A 119 16.53 21.67 2.95
C THR A 119 17.41 21.04 1.88
N ASN A 120 18.75 21.07 2.00
CA ASN A 120 19.64 20.40 1.06
C ASN A 120 19.49 18.87 1.11
N GLU A 121 19.37 18.28 2.31
CA GLU A 121 19.13 16.84 2.46
C GLU A 121 17.84 16.42 1.77
N ILE A 122 16.77 17.20 1.92
CA ILE A 122 15.47 16.96 1.24
C ILE A 122 15.64 17.08 -0.28
N LYS A 123 16.32 18.13 -0.77
CA LYS A 123 16.53 18.33 -2.22
C LYS A 123 17.34 17.20 -2.84
N GLU A 124 18.43 16.77 -2.18
CA GLU A 124 19.23 15.64 -2.64
C GLU A 124 18.38 14.37 -2.78
N PHE A 125 17.49 14.12 -1.80
CA PHE A 125 16.59 12.99 -1.87
C PHE A 125 15.62 13.10 -3.07
N VAL A 126 14.98 14.26 -3.26
CA VAL A 126 14.07 14.49 -4.40
C VAL A 126 14.77 14.28 -5.73
N TYR A 127 16.01 14.78 -5.87
CA TYR A 127 16.78 14.56 -7.09
C TYR A 127 17.23 13.11 -7.30
N SER A 128 17.43 12.37 -6.20
CA SER A 128 18.01 11.03 -6.25
C SER A 128 17.14 10.02 -7.02
N VAL A 129 15.82 10.08 -6.86
CA VAL A 129 14.92 9.14 -7.55
C VAL A 129 14.97 9.36 -9.06
N GLY A 130 14.89 10.59 -9.53
CA GLY A 130 14.99 10.90 -10.97
C GLY A 130 16.30 10.42 -11.60
N LYS A 131 17.43 10.58 -10.87
CA LYS A 131 18.73 10.10 -11.31
C LYS A 131 18.83 8.58 -11.33
N LYS A 132 18.30 7.91 -10.30
CA LYS A 132 18.37 6.44 -10.15
C LYS A 132 17.46 5.68 -11.11
N THR A 133 16.28 6.22 -11.39
CA THR A 133 15.29 5.59 -12.27
C THR A 133 15.39 6.08 -13.72
N ASN A 134 16.20 7.12 -13.97
CA ASN A 134 16.24 7.81 -15.26
C ASN A 134 14.84 8.26 -15.73
N ALA A 135 14.05 8.80 -14.77
CA ALA A 135 12.69 9.24 -15.01
C ALA A 135 12.64 10.54 -15.83
N ASP A 136 11.68 10.62 -16.75
CA ASP A 136 11.34 11.86 -17.45
C ASP A 136 10.63 12.84 -16.52
N VAL A 137 9.76 12.30 -15.65
CA VAL A 137 8.97 13.05 -14.68
C VAL A 137 9.07 12.40 -13.29
N VAL A 138 9.31 13.24 -12.29
CA VAL A 138 9.23 12.87 -10.87
C VAL A 138 8.02 13.56 -10.25
N ILE A 139 7.08 12.79 -9.72
CA ILE A 139 5.93 13.29 -8.98
C ILE A 139 6.22 13.13 -7.49
N THR A 140 6.28 14.23 -6.76
CA THR A 140 6.56 14.26 -5.32
C THR A 140 5.34 14.78 -4.58
N GLU A 141 4.68 13.93 -3.81
CA GLU A 141 3.60 14.32 -2.90
C GLU A 141 4.18 14.80 -1.58
N ILE A 142 3.69 15.94 -1.10
CA ILE A 142 4.01 16.47 0.21
C ILE A 142 2.88 16.11 1.19
N GLY A 143 3.20 15.32 2.20
CA GLY A 143 2.29 14.94 3.27
C GLY A 143 1.88 16.12 4.14
N GLY A 144 0.81 15.94 4.90
CA GLY A 144 0.23 16.99 5.75
C GLY A 144 -0.63 17.98 4.96
N THR A 145 -1.00 19.05 5.64
CA THR A 145 -1.84 20.14 5.14
C THR A 145 -1.01 21.42 5.06
N ILE A 146 -1.21 22.21 4.02
CA ILE A 146 -0.50 23.50 3.91
C ILE A 146 -0.81 24.38 5.14
N GLY A 147 0.22 24.95 5.74
CA GLY A 147 0.14 25.67 7.00
C GLY A 147 0.62 24.87 8.23
N ASP A 148 0.68 23.54 8.13
CA ASP A 148 1.23 22.70 9.20
C ASP A 148 2.73 23.00 9.40
N ILE A 149 3.14 23.18 10.66
CA ILE A 149 4.53 23.50 11.02
C ILE A 149 5.48 22.38 10.53
N GLU A 150 5.06 21.14 10.68
CA GLU A 150 5.82 19.95 10.34
C GLU A 150 6.19 19.87 8.86
N SER A 151 5.33 20.40 7.97
CA SER A 151 5.54 20.37 6.52
C SER A 151 6.43 21.50 6.00
N GLN A 152 6.69 22.54 6.80
CA GLN A 152 7.41 23.75 6.35
C GLN A 152 8.80 23.47 5.75
N PRO A 153 9.65 22.59 6.31
CA PRO A 153 10.95 22.30 5.70
C PRO A 153 10.83 21.66 4.31
N PHE A 154 9.81 20.83 4.10
CA PHE A 154 9.55 20.23 2.78
C PHE A 154 9.06 21.28 1.78
N ILE A 155 8.11 22.13 2.17
CA ILE A 155 7.60 23.22 1.33
C ILE A 155 8.74 24.17 0.93
N GLU A 156 9.61 24.55 1.88
CA GLU A 156 10.77 25.39 1.59
C GLU A 156 11.77 24.70 0.64
N ALA A 157 12.03 23.40 0.83
CA ALA A 157 12.92 22.64 -0.04
C ALA A 157 12.38 22.56 -1.48
N VAL A 158 11.10 22.28 -1.69
CA VAL A 158 10.51 22.19 -3.06
C VAL A 158 10.42 23.56 -3.71
N ARG A 159 10.22 24.65 -2.94
CA ARG A 159 10.34 26.03 -3.42
C ARG A 159 11.75 26.30 -3.94
N GLN A 160 12.79 25.89 -3.22
CA GLN A 160 14.19 26.02 -3.65
C GLN A 160 14.47 25.18 -4.90
N ILE A 161 13.97 23.93 -4.98
CA ILE A 161 14.10 23.10 -6.19
C ILE A 161 13.56 23.83 -7.41
N SER A 162 12.38 24.44 -7.30
CA SER A 162 11.79 25.19 -8.42
C SER A 162 12.66 26.34 -8.91
N LEU A 163 13.42 27.00 -8.02
CA LEU A 163 14.39 28.03 -8.40
C LEU A 163 15.64 27.42 -9.06
N GLU A 164 16.10 26.29 -8.57
CA GLU A 164 17.33 25.63 -9.06
C GLU A 164 17.16 25.00 -10.43
N VAL A 165 16.02 24.31 -10.66
CA VAL A 165 15.77 23.63 -11.95
C VAL A 165 15.13 24.53 -13.00
N GLY A 166 14.61 25.69 -12.58
CA GLY A 166 13.82 26.59 -13.40
C GLY A 166 12.33 26.26 -13.39
N ARG A 167 11.52 27.29 -13.51
CA ARG A 167 10.05 27.17 -13.48
C ARG A 167 9.49 26.34 -14.64
N GLU A 168 10.18 26.27 -15.74
CA GLU A 168 9.85 25.46 -16.90
C GLU A 168 10.07 23.96 -16.67
N ASN A 169 10.79 23.59 -15.59
CA ASN A 169 11.09 22.21 -15.22
C ASN A 169 10.43 21.78 -13.92
N SER A 170 9.61 22.65 -13.34
CA SER A 170 8.88 22.38 -12.09
C SER A 170 7.43 22.85 -12.17
N LEU A 171 6.51 22.08 -11.56
CA LEU A 171 5.08 22.35 -11.57
C LEU A 171 4.49 22.04 -10.20
N PHE A 172 3.63 22.93 -9.71
CA PHE A 172 2.92 22.78 -8.44
C PHE A 172 1.44 22.51 -8.70
N ILE A 173 0.96 21.38 -8.17
CA ILE A 173 -0.44 21.00 -8.14
C ILE A 173 -0.92 21.13 -6.69
N HIS A 174 -2.00 21.88 -6.48
CA HIS A 174 -2.57 22.05 -5.15
C HIS A 174 -3.96 21.43 -5.07
N VAL A 175 -4.10 20.38 -4.26
CA VAL A 175 -5.37 19.66 -4.05
C VAL A 175 -6.11 20.31 -2.90
N THR A 176 -7.35 20.74 -3.13
CA THR A 176 -8.16 21.46 -2.15
C THR A 176 -9.59 20.93 -2.08
N LEU A 177 -10.36 21.40 -1.13
CA LEU A 177 -11.76 21.02 -0.92
C LEU A 177 -12.72 22.14 -1.32
N VAL A 178 -13.74 21.77 -2.09
CA VAL A 178 -14.91 22.61 -2.36
C VAL A 178 -16.13 21.92 -1.74
N PRO A 179 -16.45 22.20 -0.47
CA PRO A 179 -17.56 21.54 0.20
C PRO A 179 -18.91 22.05 -0.33
N PHE A 180 -19.88 21.13 -0.42
CA PHE A 180 -21.28 21.45 -0.62
C PHE A 180 -21.98 21.66 0.73
N LEU A 181 -22.57 22.83 0.95
CA LEU A 181 -23.29 23.14 2.18
C LEU A 181 -24.81 22.93 1.98
N ARG A 182 -25.31 21.80 2.46
CA ARG A 182 -26.74 21.45 2.36
C ARG A 182 -27.69 22.50 2.90
N GLY A 183 -27.26 23.27 3.93
CA GLY A 183 -28.09 24.33 4.54
C GLY A 183 -28.30 25.55 3.66
N SER A 184 -27.39 25.87 2.73
CA SER A 184 -27.50 26.96 1.76
C SER A 184 -27.60 26.47 0.31
N ASP A 185 -27.61 25.16 0.11
CA ASP A 185 -27.72 24.48 -1.20
C ASP A 185 -26.71 25.02 -2.23
N GLU A 186 -25.45 25.15 -1.83
CA GLU A 186 -24.40 25.72 -2.68
C GLU A 186 -23.00 25.20 -2.35
N HIS A 187 -22.14 25.19 -3.37
CA HIS A 187 -20.71 24.96 -3.21
C HIS A 187 -19.96 26.18 -2.66
N LYS A 188 -18.99 25.97 -1.77
CA LYS A 188 -18.19 27.04 -1.14
C LYS A 188 -16.74 27.00 -1.62
N SER A 189 -16.35 28.02 -2.40
CA SER A 189 -14.97 28.18 -2.89
C SER A 189 -14.00 28.83 -1.89
N LYS A 190 -14.48 29.35 -0.76
CA LYS A 190 -13.65 30.05 0.24
C LYS A 190 -12.54 29.16 0.84
N PRO A 191 -12.79 27.90 1.23
CA PRO A 191 -11.74 27.03 1.76
C PRO A 191 -10.55 26.89 0.78
N THR A 192 -10.83 26.66 -0.51
CA THR A 192 -9.82 26.61 -1.58
C THR A 192 -9.03 27.92 -1.68
N GLN A 193 -9.73 29.08 -1.70
CA GLN A 193 -9.07 30.39 -1.79
C GLN A 193 -8.12 30.65 -0.62
N HIS A 194 -8.51 30.27 0.61
CA HIS A 194 -7.67 30.41 1.79
C HIS A 194 -6.45 29.50 1.73
N SER A 195 -6.64 28.25 1.33
CA SER A 195 -5.55 27.28 1.21
C SER A 195 -4.51 27.68 0.16
N VAL A 196 -4.96 28.15 -1.01
CA VAL A 196 -4.05 28.67 -2.05
C VAL A 196 -3.31 29.93 -1.56
N LYS A 197 -3.99 30.81 -0.83
CA LYS A 197 -3.37 32.01 -0.26
C LYS A 197 -2.28 31.66 0.77
N GLU A 198 -2.48 30.63 1.57
CA GLU A 198 -1.49 30.12 2.52
C GLU A 198 -0.25 29.61 1.78
N LEU A 199 -0.42 28.80 0.73
CA LEU A 199 0.66 28.32 -0.11
C LEU A 199 1.44 29.49 -0.78
N GLN A 200 0.72 30.49 -1.27
CA GLN A 200 1.31 31.71 -1.82
C GLN A 200 2.10 32.50 -0.78
N GLY A 201 1.63 32.54 0.48
CA GLY A 201 2.35 33.14 1.60
C GLY A 201 3.72 32.48 1.86
N MET A 202 3.86 31.19 1.52
CA MET A 202 5.13 30.45 1.58
C MET A 202 5.99 30.61 0.30
N GLY A 203 5.60 31.48 -0.64
CA GLY A 203 6.35 31.79 -1.87
C GLY A 203 6.11 30.82 -3.03
N ILE A 204 5.05 30.01 -2.98
CA ILE A 204 4.70 29.05 -4.03
C ILE A 204 3.36 29.47 -4.67
N ASN A 205 3.36 29.70 -5.98
CA ASN A 205 2.13 29.86 -6.74
C ASN A 205 1.79 28.51 -7.39
N PRO A 206 0.60 27.91 -7.13
CA PRO A 206 0.22 26.69 -7.82
C PRO A 206 0.01 26.96 -9.32
N ASN A 207 0.43 26.03 -10.15
CA ASN A 207 0.14 26.05 -11.58
C ASN A 207 -1.25 25.48 -11.84
N ILE A 208 -1.63 24.45 -11.08
CA ILE A 208 -2.89 23.73 -11.21
C ILE A 208 -3.52 23.60 -9.84
N VAL A 209 -4.84 23.83 -9.76
CA VAL A 209 -5.65 23.58 -8.56
C VAL A 209 -6.62 22.46 -8.85
N VAL A 210 -6.55 21.39 -8.04
CA VAL A 210 -7.46 20.25 -8.12
C VAL A 210 -8.51 20.40 -7.02
N LEU A 211 -9.77 20.40 -7.43
CA LEU A 211 -10.92 20.67 -6.57
C LEU A 211 -11.61 19.37 -6.17
N ARG A 212 -11.34 18.90 -4.96
CA ARG A 212 -12.04 17.76 -4.39
C ARG A 212 -13.46 18.17 -4.02
N CYS A 213 -14.46 17.43 -4.50
CA CYS A 213 -15.87 17.67 -4.25
C CYS A 213 -16.65 16.34 -4.24
N ASP A 214 -17.83 16.33 -3.61
CA ASP A 214 -18.70 15.15 -3.59
C ASP A 214 -19.70 15.16 -4.76
N GLU A 215 -20.02 16.34 -5.28
CA GLU A 215 -20.95 16.56 -6.38
C GLU A 215 -20.31 17.43 -7.46
N PRO A 216 -20.78 17.34 -8.73
CA PRO A 216 -20.26 18.15 -9.83
C PRO A 216 -20.36 19.68 -9.52
N LEU A 217 -19.32 20.41 -9.91
CA LEU A 217 -19.23 21.85 -9.65
C LEU A 217 -19.86 22.66 -10.78
N GLU A 218 -20.50 23.78 -10.40
CA GLU A 218 -21.01 24.74 -11.36
C GLU A 218 -19.85 25.52 -12.03
N GLU A 219 -20.03 25.88 -13.29
CA GLU A 219 -19.04 26.67 -14.07
C GLU A 219 -18.60 27.96 -13.37
N SER A 220 -19.49 28.55 -12.59
CA SER A 220 -19.23 29.76 -11.79
C SER A 220 -18.11 29.55 -10.75
N ILE A 221 -17.98 28.34 -10.19
CA ILE A 221 -16.95 27.98 -9.21
C ILE A 221 -15.58 27.95 -9.88
N PHE A 222 -15.46 27.34 -11.07
CA PHE A 222 -14.20 27.29 -11.81
C PHE A 222 -13.69 28.70 -12.16
N LYS A 223 -14.56 29.57 -12.68
CA LYS A 223 -14.23 30.97 -12.99
C LYS A 223 -13.78 31.74 -11.75
N LYS A 224 -14.48 31.55 -10.63
CA LYS A 224 -14.17 32.19 -9.36
C LYS A 224 -12.83 31.74 -8.80
N ILE A 225 -12.54 30.43 -8.83
CA ILE A 225 -11.27 29.90 -8.33
C ILE A 225 -10.13 30.33 -9.22
N SER A 226 -10.25 30.24 -10.55
CA SER A 226 -9.26 30.74 -11.50
C SER A 226 -8.87 32.19 -11.19
N LEU A 227 -9.86 33.06 -11.01
CA LEU A 227 -9.62 34.48 -10.73
C LEU A 227 -8.95 34.70 -9.36
N PHE A 228 -9.50 34.10 -8.29
CA PHE A 228 -9.03 34.38 -6.91
C PHE A 228 -7.72 33.64 -6.55
N CYS A 229 -7.43 32.52 -7.22
CA CYS A 229 -6.21 31.75 -6.99
C CYS A 229 -5.10 32.09 -8.01
N ASN A 230 -5.37 32.99 -8.96
CA ASN A 230 -4.43 33.41 -10.00
C ASN A 230 -3.87 32.22 -10.81
N VAL A 231 -4.76 31.32 -11.24
CA VAL A 231 -4.47 30.19 -12.12
C VAL A 231 -5.27 30.30 -13.41
N LYS A 232 -4.76 29.73 -14.52
CA LYS A 232 -5.49 29.73 -15.78
C LYS A 232 -6.82 28.97 -15.63
N PRO A 233 -7.88 29.34 -16.37
CA PRO A 233 -9.18 28.66 -16.25
C PRO A 233 -9.12 27.15 -16.48
N ASP A 234 -8.33 26.70 -17.43
CA ASP A 234 -8.11 25.28 -17.77
C ASP A 234 -7.12 24.57 -16.84
N CYS A 235 -6.52 25.28 -15.89
CA CYS A 235 -5.71 24.71 -14.80
C CYS A 235 -6.51 24.50 -13.49
N VAL A 236 -7.82 24.63 -13.55
CA VAL A 236 -8.73 24.30 -12.44
C VAL A 236 -9.43 22.98 -12.76
N ILE A 237 -9.05 21.92 -12.08
CA ILE A 237 -9.44 20.54 -12.38
C ILE A 237 -10.41 20.03 -11.32
N GLU A 238 -11.53 19.48 -11.73
CA GLU A 238 -12.50 18.82 -10.85
C GLU A 238 -12.04 17.41 -10.46
N ASN A 239 -12.27 17.02 -9.20
CA ASN A 239 -12.00 15.69 -8.68
C ASN A 239 -13.17 15.25 -7.79
N ILE A 240 -14.15 14.58 -8.40
CA ILE A 240 -15.38 14.12 -7.73
C ILE A 240 -15.11 12.84 -6.95
N THR A 241 -15.85 12.62 -5.85
CA THR A 241 -15.84 11.36 -5.11
C THR A 241 -16.31 10.21 -5.99
N LEU A 242 -15.50 9.16 -6.07
CA LEU A 242 -15.75 7.98 -6.90
C LEU A 242 -16.03 6.76 -6.02
N GLN A 243 -16.88 5.85 -6.50
CA GLN A 243 -17.11 4.56 -5.86
C GLN A 243 -15.94 3.58 -6.08
N ASN A 244 -15.31 3.66 -7.25
CA ASN A 244 -14.13 2.87 -7.60
C ASN A 244 -12.96 3.82 -7.89
N LEU A 245 -11.89 3.70 -7.11
CA LEU A 245 -10.71 4.57 -7.24
C LEU A 245 -10.02 4.46 -8.60
N TYR A 246 -10.12 3.32 -9.29
CA TYR A 246 -9.51 3.13 -10.62
C TYR A 246 -10.20 3.92 -11.74
N GLU A 247 -11.35 4.55 -11.46
CA GLU A 247 -11.95 5.53 -12.38
C GLU A 247 -11.26 6.89 -12.35
N ALA A 248 -10.46 7.18 -11.30
CA ALA A 248 -9.89 8.51 -11.10
C ALA A 248 -9.03 9.01 -12.28
N PRO A 249 -8.15 8.21 -12.91
CA PRO A 249 -7.43 8.67 -14.10
C PRO A 249 -8.37 9.09 -15.23
N LEU A 250 -9.42 8.30 -15.50
CA LEU A 250 -10.38 8.60 -16.56
C LEU A 250 -11.21 9.85 -16.26
N MET A 251 -11.60 10.03 -15.01
CA MET A 251 -12.36 11.21 -14.56
C MET A 251 -11.53 12.48 -14.67
N LEU A 252 -10.28 12.47 -14.19
CA LEU A 252 -9.37 13.61 -14.28
C LEU A 252 -9.03 13.97 -15.73
N GLU A 253 -8.87 12.97 -16.60
CA GLU A 253 -8.55 13.21 -18.02
C GLU A 253 -9.74 13.78 -18.82
N LYS A 254 -10.98 13.69 -18.33
CA LYS A 254 -12.11 14.44 -18.92
C LYS A 254 -11.89 15.96 -18.89
N SER A 255 -11.05 16.44 -17.99
CA SER A 255 -10.61 17.84 -17.90
C SER A 255 -9.24 18.06 -18.57
N ASP A 256 -8.80 17.18 -19.46
CA ASP A 256 -7.50 17.23 -20.14
C ASP A 256 -6.31 17.35 -19.18
N PHE A 257 -6.41 16.73 -17.99
CA PHE A 257 -5.46 16.95 -16.88
C PHE A 257 -4.01 16.69 -17.28
N SER A 258 -3.73 15.58 -17.96
CA SER A 258 -2.37 15.28 -18.40
C SER A 258 -1.88 16.17 -19.54
N SER A 259 -2.77 16.63 -20.42
CA SER A 259 -2.45 17.60 -21.47
C SER A 259 -2.09 18.96 -20.88
N VAL A 260 -2.84 19.41 -19.88
CA VAL A 260 -2.55 20.64 -19.12
C VAL A 260 -1.18 20.55 -18.46
N VAL A 261 -0.87 19.44 -17.77
CA VAL A 261 0.43 19.19 -17.13
C VAL A 261 1.56 19.21 -18.17
N CYS A 262 1.42 18.51 -19.28
CA CYS A 262 2.41 18.48 -20.35
C CYS A 262 2.65 19.87 -20.93
N ARG A 263 1.60 20.65 -21.17
CA ARG A 263 1.69 22.03 -21.67
C ARG A 263 2.44 22.94 -20.69
N GLU A 264 2.09 22.93 -19.41
CA GLU A 264 2.71 23.78 -18.39
C GLU A 264 4.20 23.44 -18.17
N LEU A 265 4.61 22.20 -18.41
CA LEU A 265 6.01 21.74 -18.33
C LEU A 265 6.75 21.75 -19.67
N GLY A 266 6.10 22.13 -20.77
CA GLY A 266 6.69 22.10 -22.11
C GLY A 266 7.09 20.68 -22.55
N ILE A 267 6.34 19.67 -22.14
CA ILE A 267 6.54 18.27 -22.53
C ILE A 267 5.77 18.01 -23.82
N ASN A 268 6.49 17.54 -24.84
CA ASN A 268 5.87 17.07 -26.07
C ASN A 268 5.69 15.54 -26.00
N ALA A 269 4.49 15.09 -25.73
CA ALA A 269 4.12 13.69 -25.64
C ALA A 269 2.81 13.45 -26.39
N PRO A 270 2.56 12.21 -26.89
CA PRO A 270 1.28 11.87 -27.53
C PRO A 270 0.13 11.94 -26.52
N GLU A 271 -1.11 11.86 -27.03
CA GLU A 271 -2.28 11.66 -26.17
C GLU A 271 -2.17 10.33 -25.39
N PRO A 272 -2.76 10.24 -24.18
CA PRO A 272 -2.62 9.04 -23.36
C PRO A 272 -3.40 7.87 -23.96
N ASP A 273 -2.76 6.73 -24.13
CA ASP A 273 -3.45 5.49 -24.46
C ASP A 273 -4.09 4.88 -23.18
N LEU A 274 -5.39 5.06 -23.06
CA LEU A 274 -6.19 4.60 -21.92
C LEU A 274 -7.14 3.45 -22.29
N ALA A 275 -7.01 2.84 -23.47
CA ALA A 275 -7.94 1.82 -23.94
C ALA A 275 -8.06 0.62 -22.98
N GLU A 276 -6.94 0.02 -22.58
CA GLU A 276 -6.93 -1.09 -21.62
C GLU A 276 -7.49 -0.70 -20.24
N TRP A 277 -7.13 0.50 -19.76
CA TRP A 277 -7.59 1.00 -18.46
C TRP A 277 -9.11 1.27 -18.48
N THR A 278 -9.62 1.84 -19.55
CA THR A 278 -11.06 2.07 -19.76
C THR A 278 -11.82 0.74 -19.80
N GLN A 279 -11.34 -0.23 -20.57
CA GLN A 279 -11.95 -1.56 -20.65
C GLN A 279 -11.97 -2.24 -19.26
N MET A 280 -10.89 -2.12 -18.48
CA MET A 280 -10.84 -2.65 -17.11
C MET A 280 -11.92 -2.01 -16.24
N VAL A 281 -12.03 -0.68 -16.24
CA VAL A 281 -13.01 0.06 -15.44
C VAL A 281 -14.44 -0.28 -15.85
N GLU A 282 -14.74 -0.37 -17.14
CA GLU A 282 -16.05 -0.77 -17.64
C GLU A 282 -16.41 -2.19 -17.21
N ARG A 283 -15.47 -3.12 -17.28
CA ARG A 283 -15.65 -4.49 -16.79
C ARG A 283 -15.97 -4.52 -15.30
N ILE A 284 -15.25 -3.75 -14.48
CA ILE A 284 -15.49 -3.65 -13.03
C ILE A 284 -16.94 -3.21 -12.74
N LYS A 285 -17.44 -2.21 -13.48
CA LYS A 285 -18.81 -1.70 -13.32
C LYS A 285 -19.89 -2.72 -13.70
N ALA A 286 -19.56 -3.67 -14.55
CA ALA A 286 -20.51 -4.67 -15.08
C ALA A 286 -20.49 -5.99 -14.31
N ILE A 287 -19.74 -6.13 -13.21
CA ILE A 287 -19.61 -7.38 -12.45
C ILE A 287 -20.96 -7.81 -11.85
N PRO A 288 -21.49 -9.01 -12.18
CA PRO A 288 -22.82 -9.42 -11.75
C PRO A 288 -22.86 -10.28 -10.48
N TYR A 289 -21.72 -10.90 -10.11
CA TYR A 289 -21.65 -11.88 -9.01
C TYR A 289 -20.95 -11.29 -7.78
N THR A 290 -21.29 -11.82 -6.61
CA THR A 290 -20.65 -11.44 -5.35
C THR A 290 -20.35 -12.69 -4.54
N VAL A 291 -19.14 -12.77 -3.98
CA VAL A 291 -18.74 -13.75 -2.97
C VAL A 291 -18.35 -13.05 -1.69
N ASN A 292 -18.51 -13.76 -0.54
CA ASN A 292 -18.24 -13.22 0.78
C ASN A 292 -16.98 -13.85 1.37
N ILE A 293 -15.92 -13.07 1.53
CA ILE A 293 -14.64 -13.50 2.09
C ILE A 293 -14.46 -12.90 3.49
N GLY A 294 -14.26 -13.76 4.49
CA GLY A 294 -13.93 -13.31 5.84
C GLY A 294 -12.46 -12.93 5.95
N LEU A 295 -12.17 -11.67 6.27
CA LEU A 295 -10.86 -11.22 6.69
C LEU A 295 -10.81 -11.26 8.22
N VAL A 296 -10.15 -12.29 8.76
CA VAL A 296 -10.02 -12.50 10.21
C VAL A 296 -8.72 -11.90 10.70
N GLY A 297 -8.79 -10.76 11.36
CA GLY A 297 -7.61 -9.97 11.69
C GLY A 297 -7.71 -9.24 13.02
N LYS A 298 -6.60 -8.64 13.45
CA LYS A 298 -6.49 -7.85 14.70
C LYS A 298 -6.84 -6.37 14.52
N TYR A 299 -6.69 -5.82 13.30
CA TYR A 299 -6.76 -4.38 13.03
C TYR A 299 -7.97 -4.01 12.17
N VAL A 300 -9.05 -4.79 12.28
CA VAL A 300 -10.23 -4.68 11.43
C VAL A 300 -11.08 -3.43 11.67
N GLU A 301 -10.89 -2.72 12.77
CA GLU A 301 -11.56 -1.45 13.04
C GLU A 301 -11.08 -0.31 12.12
N LEU A 302 -9.84 -0.38 11.62
CA LEU A 302 -9.29 0.53 10.62
C LEU A 302 -8.96 -0.27 9.37
N HIS A 303 -9.79 -0.18 8.34
CA HIS A 303 -9.63 -0.95 7.10
C HIS A 303 -8.30 -0.66 6.38
N ASP A 304 -7.77 0.56 6.51
CA ASP A 304 -6.49 0.95 5.94
C ASP A 304 -5.30 0.14 6.50
N ALA A 305 -5.46 -0.52 7.66
CA ALA A 305 -4.45 -1.43 8.19
C ALA A 305 -4.23 -2.69 7.32
N TYR A 306 -5.18 -3.01 6.46
CA TYR A 306 -5.16 -4.15 5.54
C TYR A 306 -5.49 -3.73 4.10
N LEU A 307 -5.19 -2.48 3.74
CA LEU A 307 -5.55 -1.88 2.45
C LEU A 307 -5.05 -2.72 1.27
N SER A 308 -3.77 -3.11 1.26
CA SER A 308 -3.22 -3.89 0.15
C SER A 308 -3.83 -5.30 0.05
N VAL A 309 -4.22 -5.91 1.17
CA VAL A 309 -4.92 -7.21 1.16
C VAL A 309 -6.32 -7.04 0.56
N ALA A 310 -7.06 -6.01 0.97
CA ALA A 310 -8.38 -5.70 0.43
C ALA A 310 -8.32 -5.40 -1.08
N GLU A 311 -7.37 -4.56 -1.49
CA GLU A 311 -7.14 -4.26 -2.91
C GLU A 311 -6.76 -5.51 -3.72
N ALA A 312 -5.88 -6.36 -3.20
CA ALA A 312 -5.47 -7.59 -3.89
C ALA A 312 -6.64 -8.58 -4.07
N LEU A 313 -7.54 -8.68 -3.08
CA LEU A 313 -8.79 -9.43 -3.21
C LEU A 313 -9.68 -8.84 -4.31
N GLN A 314 -9.87 -7.51 -4.32
CA GLN A 314 -10.65 -6.85 -5.37
C GLN A 314 -10.03 -7.06 -6.76
N HIS A 315 -8.71 -6.94 -6.91
CA HIS A 315 -8.03 -7.20 -8.18
C HIS A 315 -8.29 -8.62 -8.71
N ALA A 316 -8.21 -9.62 -7.83
CA ALA A 316 -8.55 -11.00 -8.18
C ALA A 316 -10.04 -11.15 -8.52
N GLY A 317 -10.91 -10.45 -7.79
CA GLY A 317 -12.34 -10.37 -8.10
C GLY A 317 -12.60 -9.80 -9.49
N TYR A 318 -11.94 -8.72 -9.87
CA TYR A 318 -12.02 -8.13 -11.22
C TYR A 318 -11.58 -9.10 -12.32
N TYR A 319 -10.55 -9.88 -12.06
CA TYR A 319 -10.09 -10.93 -12.97
C TYR A 319 -11.16 -12.01 -13.20
N HIS A 320 -11.83 -12.43 -12.13
CA HIS A 320 -12.86 -13.47 -12.15
C HIS A 320 -14.29 -12.94 -12.42
N ASN A 321 -14.46 -11.66 -12.75
CA ASN A 321 -15.75 -10.99 -12.90
C ASN A 321 -16.68 -11.16 -11.68
N THR A 322 -16.13 -10.97 -10.49
CA THR A 322 -16.81 -11.18 -9.21
C THR A 322 -16.52 -10.04 -8.25
N HIS A 323 -17.54 -9.47 -7.63
CA HIS A 323 -17.36 -8.55 -6.51
C HIS A 323 -16.96 -9.32 -5.26
N ILE A 324 -15.95 -8.84 -4.58
CA ILE A 324 -15.54 -9.38 -3.28
C ILE A 324 -16.18 -8.54 -2.19
N LYS A 325 -17.12 -9.12 -1.46
CA LYS A 325 -17.59 -8.59 -0.19
C LYS A 325 -16.63 -9.05 0.90
N ILE A 326 -15.99 -8.13 1.59
CA ILE A 326 -15.10 -8.45 2.70
C ILE A 326 -15.89 -8.34 4.01
N SER A 327 -16.03 -9.47 4.71
CA SER A 327 -16.53 -9.50 6.09
C SER A 327 -15.35 -9.33 7.03
N TRP A 328 -15.26 -8.15 7.65
CA TRP A 328 -14.21 -7.78 8.58
C TRP A 328 -14.49 -8.41 9.95
N ILE A 329 -13.70 -9.40 10.35
CA ILE A 329 -13.93 -10.19 11.57
C ILE A 329 -12.80 -9.93 12.56
N ASP A 330 -13.14 -9.35 13.69
CA ASP A 330 -12.23 -9.15 14.80
C ASP A 330 -11.91 -10.50 15.46
N SER A 331 -10.65 -10.92 15.33
CA SER A 331 -10.20 -12.20 15.85
C SER A 331 -10.31 -12.32 17.37
N GLU A 332 -10.31 -11.20 18.11
CA GLU A 332 -10.50 -11.21 19.57
C GLU A 332 -11.93 -11.61 19.98
N LYS A 333 -12.90 -11.45 19.08
CA LYS A 333 -14.31 -11.77 19.32
C LYS A 333 -14.66 -13.23 18.99
N LEU A 334 -13.75 -13.95 18.30
CA LEU A 334 -13.98 -15.37 17.97
C LEU A 334 -13.65 -16.27 19.13
N THR A 335 -14.63 -17.10 19.53
CA THR A 335 -14.52 -18.15 20.53
C THR A 335 -14.96 -19.50 19.95
N ALA A 336 -14.67 -20.59 20.64
CA ALA A 336 -15.11 -21.93 20.20
C ALA A 336 -16.65 -22.05 20.09
N GLU A 337 -17.38 -21.30 20.91
CA GLU A 337 -18.85 -21.34 20.95
C GLU A 337 -19.49 -20.57 19.79
N ASN A 338 -18.88 -19.44 19.37
CA ASN A 338 -19.49 -18.56 18.37
C ASN A 338 -18.82 -18.65 16.97
N CYS A 339 -17.72 -19.37 16.85
CA CYS A 339 -16.92 -19.45 15.61
C CYS A 339 -17.79 -19.84 14.39
N SER A 340 -18.67 -20.83 14.55
CA SER A 340 -19.57 -21.28 13.48
C SER A 340 -20.56 -20.19 13.06
N GLU A 341 -21.05 -19.37 14.00
CA GLU A 341 -21.98 -18.28 13.70
C GLU A 341 -21.34 -17.22 12.80
N PHE A 342 -20.08 -16.85 13.08
CA PHE A 342 -19.35 -15.86 12.29
C PHE A 342 -18.86 -16.37 10.94
N LEU A 343 -18.54 -17.67 10.81
CA LEU A 343 -17.81 -18.20 9.67
C LEU A 343 -18.65 -19.05 8.69
N SER A 344 -19.85 -19.51 9.08
CA SER A 344 -20.64 -20.44 8.27
C SER A 344 -21.17 -19.85 6.97
N GLU A 345 -21.33 -18.53 6.88
CA GLU A 345 -21.84 -17.82 5.69
C GLU A 345 -20.73 -17.29 4.78
N LEU A 346 -19.47 -17.66 5.05
CA LEU A 346 -18.34 -17.24 4.25
C LEU A 346 -18.05 -18.25 3.13
N ASP A 347 -17.64 -17.73 1.98
CA ASP A 347 -17.19 -18.54 0.85
C ASP A 347 -15.67 -18.82 0.94
N GLY A 348 -14.93 -18.10 1.78
CA GLY A 348 -13.50 -18.29 2.05
C GLY A 348 -12.99 -17.43 3.19
N ILE A 349 -11.83 -17.78 3.74
CA ILE A 349 -11.19 -17.07 4.86
C ILE A 349 -9.79 -16.64 4.48
N ILE A 350 -9.46 -15.37 4.77
CA ILE A 350 -8.10 -14.86 4.72
C ILE A 350 -7.66 -14.39 6.11
N VAL A 351 -6.46 -14.83 6.55
CA VAL A 351 -5.83 -14.37 7.79
C VAL A 351 -4.59 -13.56 7.40
N PRO A 352 -4.62 -12.22 7.56
CA PRO A 352 -3.53 -11.35 7.14
C PRO A 352 -2.36 -11.33 8.11
N GLY A 353 -1.32 -10.56 7.77
CA GLY A 353 -0.19 -10.27 8.63
C GLY A 353 -0.53 -9.49 9.89
N GLY A 354 0.35 -9.55 10.88
CA GLY A 354 0.22 -8.84 12.15
C GLY A 354 1.33 -9.21 13.13
N PHE A 355 1.43 -8.48 14.26
CA PHE A 355 2.42 -8.70 15.30
C PHE A 355 1.76 -8.81 16.68
N GLY A 356 2.45 -9.49 17.62
CA GLY A 356 2.04 -9.63 19.01
C GLY A 356 0.92 -10.66 19.24
N SER A 357 0.65 -10.96 20.51
CA SER A 357 -0.20 -12.09 20.96
C SER A 357 -1.71 -11.84 20.91
N ARG A 358 -2.16 -10.60 20.67
CA ARG A 358 -3.59 -10.24 20.68
C ARG A 358 -4.35 -10.97 19.56
N GLY A 359 -5.51 -11.56 19.86
CA GLY A 359 -6.43 -12.18 18.90
C GLY A 359 -5.93 -13.46 18.22
N ILE A 360 -4.83 -14.06 18.69
CA ILE A 360 -4.21 -15.25 18.08
C ILE A 360 -5.12 -16.48 18.16
N GLU A 361 -5.75 -16.74 19.30
CA GLU A 361 -6.61 -17.91 19.45
C GLU A 361 -7.82 -17.87 18.51
N GLY A 362 -8.41 -16.69 18.31
CA GLY A 362 -9.49 -16.55 17.32
C GLY A 362 -9.04 -16.80 15.88
N MET A 363 -7.80 -16.39 15.51
CA MET A 363 -7.23 -16.73 14.21
C MET A 363 -6.99 -18.23 14.05
N ILE A 364 -6.51 -18.91 15.12
CA ILE A 364 -6.33 -20.37 15.14
C ILE A 364 -7.67 -21.07 14.96
N LEU A 365 -8.73 -20.60 15.63
CA LEU A 365 -10.10 -21.13 15.46
C LEU A 365 -10.59 -20.96 14.01
N ALA A 366 -10.33 -19.82 13.39
CA ALA A 366 -10.71 -19.58 11.98
C ALA A 366 -9.95 -20.52 11.02
N ALA A 367 -8.65 -20.71 11.22
CA ALA A 367 -7.85 -21.64 10.43
C ALA A 367 -8.32 -23.10 10.61
N LYS A 368 -8.66 -23.51 11.85
CA LYS A 368 -9.24 -24.81 12.16
C LYS A 368 -10.58 -25.00 11.46
N TYR A 369 -11.47 -24.01 11.58
CA TYR A 369 -12.77 -24.03 10.92
C TYR A 369 -12.65 -24.23 9.41
N ALA A 370 -11.76 -23.46 8.76
CA ALA A 370 -11.51 -23.58 7.34
C ALA A 370 -11.01 -24.98 6.95
N ARG A 371 -10.04 -25.54 7.71
CA ARG A 371 -9.50 -26.88 7.46
C ARG A 371 -10.57 -27.97 7.62
N GLU A 372 -11.38 -27.94 8.69
CA GLU A 372 -12.37 -28.96 9.00
C GLU A 372 -13.59 -28.91 8.07
N ASN A 373 -14.00 -27.72 7.62
CA ASN A 373 -15.17 -27.52 6.77
C ASN A 373 -14.83 -27.38 5.26
N HIS A 374 -13.59 -27.67 4.85
CA HIS A 374 -13.12 -27.58 3.47
C HIS A 374 -13.30 -26.17 2.84
N LEU A 375 -13.33 -25.14 3.67
CA LEU A 375 -13.43 -23.75 3.22
C LEU A 375 -12.07 -23.26 2.72
N PRO A 376 -11.98 -22.58 1.56
CA PRO A 376 -10.72 -22.00 1.10
C PRO A 376 -10.10 -21.09 2.16
N TYR A 377 -8.80 -21.31 2.43
CA TYR A 377 -8.03 -20.56 3.42
C TYR A 377 -6.76 -19.97 2.81
N PHE A 378 -6.53 -18.69 3.07
CA PHE A 378 -5.29 -18.03 2.68
C PHE A 378 -4.66 -17.34 3.89
N GLY A 379 -3.49 -17.82 4.33
CA GLY A 379 -2.72 -17.25 5.44
C GLY A 379 -1.53 -16.45 4.95
N ILE A 380 -1.46 -15.14 5.28
CA ILE A 380 -0.37 -14.26 4.89
C ILE A 380 0.48 -13.94 6.12
N CYS A 381 1.78 -14.14 6.06
CA CYS A 381 2.76 -13.87 7.11
C CYS A 381 2.35 -14.49 8.45
N LEU A 382 1.76 -13.72 9.37
CA LEU A 382 1.15 -14.25 10.58
C LEU A 382 0.13 -15.36 10.28
N GLY A 383 -0.67 -15.20 9.22
CA GLY A 383 -1.68 -16.20 8.84
C GLY A 383 -1.09 -17.56 8.47
N MET A 384 0.09 -17.61 7.85
CA MET A 384 0.83 -18.86 7.67
C MET A 384 1.26 -19.46 9.01
N GLN A 385 1.80 -18.64 9.91
CA GLN A 385 2.24 -19.08 11.23
C GLN A 385 1.06 -19.65 12.04
N ILE A 386 -0.10 -19.01 11.98
CA ILE A 386 -1.36 -19.48 12.56
C ILE A 386 -1.75 -20.86 12.01
N ALA A 387 -1.68 -21.07 10.70
CA ALA A 387 -1.98 -22.37 10.09
C ALA A 387 -1.03 -23.48 10.58
N VAL A 388 0.26 -23.16 10.75
CA VAL A 388 1.26 -24.10 11.29
C VAL A 388 0.97 -24.44 12.75
N ILE A 389 0.65 -23.45 13.59
CA ILE A 389 0.31 -23.65 15.01
C ILE A 389 -0.97 -24.48 15.14
N GLU A 390 -2.00 -24.12 14.37
CA GLU A 390 -3.26 -24.87 14.31
C GLU A 390 -3.03 -26.34 13.97
N TYR A 391 -2.26 -26.58 12.92
CA TYR A 391 -1.97 -27.93 12.44
C TYR A 391 -1.18 -28.74 13.47
N ALA A 392 -0.18 -28.14 14.08
CA ALA A 392 0.59 -28.77 15.16
C ALA A 392 -0.27 -29.15 16.36
N ARG A 393 -1.18 -28.27 16.79
CA ARG A 393 -2.07 -28.50 17.93
C ARG A 393 -3.13 -29.57 17.65
N ASN A 394 -3.85 -29.42 16.52
CA ASN A 394 -5.08 -30.20 16.31
C ASN A 394 -4.89 -31.43 15.40
N VAL A 395 -3.82 -31.49 14.59
CA VAL A 395 -3.54 -32.65 13.73
C VAL A 395 -2.36 -33.47 14.25
N CYS A 396 -1.26 -32.83 14.67
CA CYS A 396 -0.09 -33.53 15.18
C CYS A 396 -0.18 -33.82 16.70
N GLY A 397 -1.20 -33.31 17.42
CA GLY A 397 -1.43 -33.59 18.83
C GLY A 397 -0.50 -32.88 19.82
N ILE A 398 0.21 -31.81 19.36
CA ILE A 398 1.05 -31.00 20.24
C ILE A 398 0.22 -29.83 20.79
N SER A 399 -0.56 -30.08 21.82
CA SER A 399 -1.56 -29.15 22.34
C SER A 399 -1.00 -27.80 22.83
N ASP A 400 0.28 -27.75 23.19
CA ASP A 400 1.02 -26.56 23.64
C ASP A 400 1.93 -25.97 22.57
N ALA A 401 1.74 -26.34 21.30
CA ALA A 401 2.49 -25.73 20.18
C ALA A 401 2.11 -24.25 20.06
N ASP A 402 3.13 -23.38 19.94
CA ASP A 402 2.93 -21.93 19.79
C ASP A 402 4.10 -21.26 19.06
N SER A 403 4.02 -19.93 18.96
CA SER A 403 5.10 -19.07 18.53
C SER A 403 5.90 -18.54 19.71
N GLY A 404 7.22 -18.45 19.56
CA GLY A 404 8.07 -17.74 20.51
C GLY A 404 7.75 -16.24 20.61
N GLU A 405 6.98 -15.66 19.66
CA GLU A 405 6.47 -14.30 19.74
C GLU A 405 5.32 -14.15 20.76
N PHE A 406 4.48 -15.17 20.89
CA PHE A 406 3.25 -15.09 21.69
C PHE A 406 3.46 -15.62 23.10
N ASP A 407 4.30 -16.65 23.25
CA ASP A 407 4.70 -17.25 24.51
C ASP A 407 6.19 -17.63 24.48
N GLU A 408 7.02 -16.82 25.13
CA GLU A 408 8.47 -17.08 25.25
C GLU A 408 8.80 -18.33 26.06
N LEU A 409 7.89 -18.77 26.94
CA LEU A 409 8.06 -19.95 27.80
C LEU A 409 7.48 -21.22 27.17
N CYS A 410 6.80 -21.09 26.03
CA CYS A 410 6.24 -22.23 25.31
C CYS A 410 7.31 -23.30 25.05
N LYS A 411 6.97 -24.56 25.36
CA LYS A 411 7.87 -25.70 25.18
C LYS A 411 8.03 -26.08 23.70
N HIS A 412 6.96 -26.01 22.94
CA HIS A 412 6.92 -26.41 21.53
C HIS A 412 6.76 -25.19 20.61
N LYS A 413 7.86 -24.43 20.42
CA LYS A 413 7.90 -23.27 19.53
C LYS A 413 7.96 -23.74 18.07
N VAL A 414 6.79 -24.02 17.47
CA VAL A 414 6.71 -24.39 16.04
C VAL A 414 7.00 -23.21 15.12
N ILE A 415 6.86 -22.00 15.65
CA ILE A 415 7.31 -20.74 15.07
C ILE A 415 8.33 -20.12 16.02
N ASN A 416 9.48 -19.70 15.51
CA ASN A 416 10.57 -19.18 16.33
C ASN A 416 11.32 -18.04 15.61
N PHE A 417 12.22 -17.37 16.33
CA PHE A 417 13.11 -16.36 15.75
C PHE A 417 13.87 -16.88 14.54
N MET A 418 14.01 -16.03 13.55
CA MET A 418 15.00 -16.25 12.49
C MET A 418 16.42 -16.29 13.07
N PRO A 419 17.35 -17.06 12.49
CA PRO A 419 18.76 -17.02 12.86
C PRO A 419 19.31 -15.61 12.78
N GLY A 420 19.89 -15.12 13.89
CA GLY A 420 20.45 -13.76 14.00
C GLY A 420 19.46 -12.68 14.46
N GLN A 421 18.21 -13.04 14.74
CA GLN A 421 17.22 -12.16 15.39
C GLN A 421 17.17 -12.43 16.91
N SER A 422 16.89 -11.39 17.70
CA SER A 422 16.67 -11.48 19.14
C SER A 422 15.82 -10.30 19.61
N ASP A 423 15.33 -10.32 20.86
CA ASP A 423 14.59 -9.22 21.46
C ASP A 423 15.48 -8.01 21.82
N ASP A 424 16.81 -8.21 21.90
CA ASP A 424 17.79 -7.17 22.22
C ASP A 424 18.14 -6.26 21.03
N ILE A 425 17.60 -6.51 19.85
CA ILE A 425 17.84 -5.73 18.64
C ILE A 425 16.78 -4.63 18.51
N ASP A 426 17.17 -3.46 18.00
CA ASP A 426 16.23 -2.38 17.66
C ASP A 426 15.04 -2.92 16.86
N LYS A 427 13.81 -2.49 17.20
CA LYS A 427 12.59 -3.01 16.55
C LYS A 427 12.39 -2.47 15.14
N GLY A 428 12.87 -1.26 14.83
CA GLY A 428 12.76 -0.64 13.52
C GLY A 428 13.87 -1.08 12.57
N GLY A 429 13.55 -1.42 11.31
CA GLY A 429 14.51 -1.71 10.25
C GLY A 429 15.31 -3.00 10.40
N THR A 430 14.97 -3.88 11.34
CA THR A 430 15.73 -5.12 11.64
C THR A 430 15.03 -6.39 11.24
N LEU A 431 13.82 -6.29 10.70
CA LEU A 431 13.05 -7.41 10.15
C LEU A 431 13.71 -7.95 8.86
N ARG A 432 13.29 -9.12 8.43
CA ARG A 432 13.54 -9.57 7.05
C ARG A 432 12.62 -8.77 6.13
N LEU A 433 13.19 -7.80 5.40
CA LEU A 433 12.47 -6.79 4.63
C LEU A 433 12.82 -6.85 3.14
N GLY A 434 11.80 -6.71 2.29
CA GLY A 434 11.95 -6.64 0.83
C GLY A 434 11.87 -7.99 0.14
N ALA A 435 12.26 -8.00 -1.13
CA ALA A 435 12.10 -9.17 -1.99
C ALA A 435 13.19 -10.22 -1.77
N TYR A 436 12.75 -11.46 -1.56
CA TYR A 436 13.62 -12.61 -1.45
C TYR A 436 13.16 -13.74 -2.39
N PRO A 437 14.11 -14.51 -2.94
CA PRO A 437 13.78 -15.63 -3.82
C PRO A 437 13.22 -16.81 -3.03
N CYS A 438 12.23 -17.49 -3.64
CA CYS A 438 11.66 -18.73 -3.15
C CYS A 438 11.59 -19.76 -4.28
N LYS A 439 11.92 -21.02 -3.96
CA LYS A 439 11.83 -22.19 -4.84
C LYS A 439 10.56 -22.96 -4.51
N ILE A 440 9.65 -23.06 -5.47
CA ILE A 440 8.37 -23.76 -5.33
C ILE A 440 8.55 -25.25 -5.68
N LYS A 441 7.91 -26.09 -4.86
CA LYS A 441 7.86 -27.53 -5.06
C LYS A 441 6.87 -27.90 -6.18
N PRO A 442 7.20 -28.82 -7.09
CA PRO A 442 6.30 -29.26 -8.15
C PRO A 442 5.07 -30.01 -7.59
N TYR A 443 4.00 -30.00 -8.38
CA TYR A 443 2.71 -30.65 -8.06
C TYR A 443 2.00 -30.08 -6.83
N THR A 444 2.19 -28.80 -6.57
CA THR A 444 1.58 -28.06 -5.47
C THR A 444 0.56 -27.03 -5.96
N THR A 445 -0.31 -26.53 -5.08
CA THR A 445 -1.19 -25.40 -5.36
C THR A 445 -0.39 -24.15 -5.71
N MET A 446 0.74 -23.98 -5.04
CA MET A 446 1.69 -22.90 -5.32
C MET A 446 2.17 -22.92 -6.77
N GLU A 447 2.64 -24.07 -7.26
CA GLU A 447 3.08 -24.21 -8.66
C GLU A 447 1.94 -23.93 -9.65
N ARG A 448 0.74 -24.44 -9.39
CA ARG A 448 -0.44 -24.17 -10.24
C ARG A 448 -0.78 -22.68 -10.31
N CYS A 449 -0.63 -21.95 -9.21
CA CYS A 449 -0.92 -20.52 -9.20
C CYS A 449 0.15 -19.69 -9.92
N TYR A 450 1.43 -19.94 -9.65
CA TYR A 450 2.52 -19.14 -10.21
C TYR A 450 2.97 -19.56 -11.60
N GLU A 451 2.68 -20.81 -12.01
CA GLU A 451 3.11 -21.39 -13.29
C GLU A 451 4.66 -21.38 -13.47
N THR A 452 5.36 -21.29 -12.36
CA THR A 452 6.84 -21.29 -12.28
C THR A 452 7.30 -21.86 -10.95
N ASN A 453 8.52 -22.41 -10.92
CA ASN A 453 9.12 -22.92 -9.68
C ASN A 453 10.13 -21.96 -9.02
N HIS A 454 10.32 -20.75 -9.57
CA HIS A 454 11.17 -19.73 -8.98
C HIS A 454 10.41 -18.41 -8.93
N ILE A 455 10.24 -17.89 -7.73
CA ILE A 455 9.57 -16.61 -7.48
C ILE A 455 10.44 -15.73 -6.60
N SER A 456 10.09 -14.47 -6.52
CA SER A 456 10.66 -13.50 -5.58
C SER A 456 9.54 -12.68 -4.99
N GLU A 457 9.41 -12.66 -3.67
CA GLU A 457 8.30 -12.00 -2.98
C GLU A 457 8.78 -11.14 -1.82
N ARG A 458 7.99 -10.12 -1.44
CA ARG A 458 8.35 -9.15 -0.40
C ARG A 458 8.01 -9.69 0.99
N HIS A 459 8.96 -9.57 1.90
CA HIS A 459 8.88 -10.03 3.28
C HIS A 459 8.83 -8.86 4.26
N ARG A 460 8.18 -9.10 5.41
CA ARG A 460 8.18 -8.22 6.58
C ARG A 460 7.93 -9.05 7.84
N HIS A 461 8.93 -9.79 8.30
CA HIS A 461 8.78 -10.65 9.49
C HIS A 461 10.10 -10.87 10.23
N ARG A 462 10.00 -11.29 11.49
CA ARG A 462 11.11 -11.65 12.39
C ARG A 462 11.07 -13.10 12.81
N TYR A 463 9.88 -13.66 12.88
CA TYR A 463 9.63 -15.05 13.24
C TYR A 463 9.34 -15.87 12.00
N GLU A 464 9.67 -17.16 12.06
CA GLU A 464 9.53 -18.09 10.96
C GLU A 464 9.25 -19.51 11.41
N PHE A 465 8.93 -20.38 10.48
CA PHE A 465 8.75 -21.82 10.69
C PHE A 465 9.99 -22.46 11.32
N ASN A 466 9.81 -23.17 12.45
CA ASN A 466 10.91 -23.84 13.13
C ASN A 466 11.21 -25.19 12.48
N ASN A 467 12.40 -25.29 11.86
CA ASN A 467 12.86 -26.48 11.13
C ASN A 467 12.90 -27.76 11.97
N HIS A 468 12.96 -27.65 13.29
CA HIS A 468 12.90 -28.83 14.19
C HIS A 468 11.61 -29.65 14.01
N TYR A 469 10.54 -29.01 13.58
CA TYR A 469 9.22 -29.64 13.38
C TYR A 469 8.92 -30.05 11.94
N ARG A 470 9.86 -29.87 10.99
CA ARG A 470 9.64 -30.23 9.57
C ARG A 470 9.14 -31.65 9.37
N ASP A 471 9.91 -32.60 9.87
CA ASP A 471 9.60 -34.03 9.66
C ASP A 471 8.27 -34.42 10.28
N LEU A 472 8.00 -33.94 11.49
CA LEU A 472 6.74 -34.22 12.18
C LEU A 472 5.53 -33.70 11.41
N LEU A 473 5.56 -32.42 11.03
CA LEU A 473 4.42 -31.77 10.33
C LEU A 473 4.21 -32.37 8.93
N THR A 474 5.29 -32.69 8.21
CA THR A 474 5.18 -33.31 6.89
C THR A 474 4.71 -34.76 6.94
N GLN A 475 5.09 -35.55 7.95
CA GLN A 475 4.59 -36.91 8.16
C GLN A 475 3.07 -36.94 8.42
N HIS A 476 2.51 -35.87 8.97
CA HIS A 476 1.07 -35.72 9.18
C HIS A 476 0.34 -35.11 7.97
N GLY A 477 1.02 -34.75 6.88
CA GLY A 477 0.42 -34.31 5.62
C GLY A 477 0.53 -32.80 5.32
N LEU A 478 1.21 -32.00 6.17
CA LEU A 478 1.50 -30.60 5.82
C LEU A 478 2.57 -30.56 4.72
N THR A 479 2.26 -29.96 3.61
CA THR A 479 3.22 -29.82 2.50
C THR A 479 3.98 -28.51 2.64
N LEU A 480 5.33 -28.58 2.68
CA LEU A 480 6.20 -27.43 2.57
C LEU A 480 6.40 -27.15 1.08
N SER A 481 5.58 -26.25 0.55
CA SER A 481 5.46 -26.02 -0.90
C SER A 481 6.41 -24.99 -1.47
N GLY A 482 7.06 -24.18 -0.62
CA GLY A 482 8.08 -23.21 -1.01
C GLY A 482 9.18 -23.09 0.02
N LEU A 483 10.42 -23.03 -0.44
CA LEU A 483 11.62 -22.93 0.39
C LEU A 483 12.53 -21.83 -0.12
N SER A 484 13.38 -21.26 0.77
CA SER A 484 14.50 -20.44 0.33
C SER A 484 15.44 -21.25 -0.59
N PRO A 485 16.24 -20.62 -1.49
CA PRO A 485 17.11 -21.34 -2.41
C PRO A 485 18.10 -22.31 -1.76
N ASP A 486 18.52 -22.01 -0.53
CA ASP A 486 19.39 -22.86 0.31
C ASP A 486 18.60 -23.88 1.16
N GLU A 487 17.27 -23.93 0.99
CA GLU A 487 16.32 -24.82 1.63
C GLU A 487 16.24 -24.70 3.17
N ARG A 488 16.85 -23.67 3.75
CA ARG A 488 16.85 -23.44 5.21
C ARG A 488 15.56 -22.84 5.73
N LEU A 489 14.90 -21.97 4.95
CA LEU A 489 13.68 -21.28 5.36
C LEU A 489 12.47 -21.90 4.66
N VAL A 490 11.38 -22.07 5.41
CA VAL A 490 10.08 -22.48 4.87
C VAL A 490 9.28 -21.21 4.57
N GLU A 491 9.09 -20.96 3.29
CA GLU A 491 8.42 -19.75 2.80
C GLU A 491 6.91 -19.96 2.61
N THR A 492 6.50 -21.21 2.32
CA THR A 492 5.08 -21.53 2.10
C THR A 492 4.72 -22.93 2.59
N VAL A 493 3.50 -23.07 3.09
CA VAL A 493 2.88 -24.34 3.50
C VAL A 493 1.52 -24.50 2.84
N GLU A 494 1.11 -25.75 2.58
CA GLU A 494 -0.23 -26.02 2.06
C GLU A 494 -0.74 -27.42 2.44
N LEU A 495 -2.07 -27.58 2.34
CA LEU A 495 -2.74 -28.89 2.36
C LEU A 495 -3.22 -29.21 0.94
N THR A 496 -2.46 -30.05 0.24
CA THR A 496 -2.68 -30.36 -1.20
C THR A 496 -4.01 -31.06 -1.47
N GLU A 497 -4.59 -31.73 -0.47
CA GLU A 497 -5.89 -32.41 -0.58
C GLU A 497 -7.09 -31.47 -0.36
N ARG A 498 -6.84 -30.19 -0.10
CA ARG A 498 -7.89 -29.18 0.10
C ARG A 498 -8.01 -28.30 -1.15
N PRO A 499 -9.18 -27.69 -1.42
CA PRO A 499 -9.38 -26.84 -2.59
C PRO A 499 -8.34 -25.70 -2.68
N PHE A 500 -8.15 -24.97 -1.59
CA PHE A 500 -7.08 -23.98 -1.42
C PHE A 500 -6.85 -23.78 0.09
N TYR A 501 -5.85 -24.41 0.65
CA TYR A 501 -5.40 -24.15 2.01
C TYR A 501 -3.93 -23.85 1.98
N VAL A 502 -3.59 -22.56 1.85
CA VAL A 502 -2.23 -22.08 1.58
C VAL A 502 -1.84 -21.03 2.61
N GLY A 503 -0.63 -21.17 3.15
CA GLY A 503 0.02 -20.16 3.98
C GLY A 503 1.34 -19.72 3.36
N VAL A 504 1.61 -18.40 3.34
CA VAL A 504 2.84 -17.81 2.84
C VAL A 504 3.47 -16.87 3.86
N GLN A 505 4.80 -16.93 4.04
CA GLN A 505 5.51 -16.09 5.00
C GLN A 505 5.71 -14.66 4.48
N TYR A 506 5.69 -14.47 3.19
CA TYR A 506 5.81 -13.19 2.51
C TYR A 506 4.44 -12.49 2.34
N HIS A 507 4.46 -11.29 1.76
CA HIS A 507 3.31 -10.40 1.55
C HIS A 507 3.00 -10.26 0.05
N PRO A 508 2.23 -11.18 -0.55
CA PRO A 508 1.89 -11.15 -1.98
C PRO A 508 0.99 -9.98 -2.35
N GLU A 509 0.25 -9.42 -1.38
CA GLU A 509 -0.63 -8.27 -1.58
C GLU A 509 0.11 -7.04 -2.11
N PHE A 510 1.37 -6.84 -1.74
CA PHE A 510 2.16 -5.69 -2.21
C PHE A 510 2.48 -5.73 -3.71
N LYS A 511 2.41 -6.90 -4.33
CA LYS A 511 2.70 -7.07 -5.77
C LYS A 511 1.45 -7.18 -6.65
N SER A 512 0.25 -7.11 -6.06
CA SER A 512 -1.00 -7.13 -6.81
C SER A 512 -1.29 -5.79 -7.49
N ARG A 513 -1.80 -5.84 -8.71
CA ARG A 513 -2.18 -4.68 -9.53
C ARG A 513 -3.59 -4.90 -10.10
N PRO A 514 -4.38 -3.84 -10.37
CA PRO A 514 -5.74 -3.99 -10.89
C PRO A 514 -5.79 -4.66 -12.28
N ASN A 515 -4.79 -4.42 -13.11
CA ASN A 515 -4.63 -5.01 -14.44
C ASN A 515 -3.81 -6.32 -14.41
N LYS A 516 -3.09 -6.61 -13.31
CA LYS A 516 -2.25 -7.80 -13.15
C LYS A 516 -2.36 -8.32 -11.70
N PRO A 517 -3.49 -8.95 -11.35
CA PRO A 517 -3.70 -9.49 -10.01
C PRO A 517 -2.64 -10.52 -9.65
N HIS A 518 -2.22 -10.55 -8.38
CA HIS A 518 -1.23 -11.50 -7.91
C HIS A 518 -1.73 -12.96 -8.05
N PRO A 519 -0.89 -13.91 -8.52
CA PRO A 519 -1.28 -15.29 -8.80
C PRO A 519 -1.99 -16.01 -7.64
N LEU A 520 -1.53 -15.82 -6.40
CA LEU A 520 -2.14 -16.47 -5.24
C LEU A 520 -3.53 -15.93 -4.91
N PHE A 521 -3.75 -14.63 -5.06
CA PHE A 521 -5.09 -14.05 -4.88
C PHE A 521 -6.04 -14.53 -5.98
N LYS A 522 -5.55 -14.66 -7.23
CA LYS A 522 -6.33 -15.28 -8.32
C LYS A 522 -6.71 -16.72 -7.99
N GLY A 523 -5.76 -17.52 -7.55
CA GLY A 523 -6.01 -18.92 -7.17
C GLY A 523 -6.97 -19.04 -5.99
N PHE A 524 -6.81 -18.21 -4.98
CA PHE A 524 -7.69 -18.18 -3.81
C PHE A 524 -9.14 -17.81 -4.19
N VAL A 525 -9.34 -16.70 -4.90
CA VAL A 525 -10.69 -16.27 -5.34
C VAL A 525 -11.31 -17.28 -6.30
N GLY A 526 -10.52 -17.94 -7.17
CA GLY A 526 -10.99 -19.05 -7.99
C GLY A 526 -11.54 -20.21 -7.16
N ALA A 527 -10.81 -20.64 -6.13
CA ALA A 527 -11.28 -21.69 -5.22
C ALA A 527 -12.52 -21.27 -4.40
N VAL A 528 -12.60 -20.00 -4.00
CA VAL A 528 -13.78 -19.42 -3.33
C VAL A 528 -15.02 -19.51 -4.24
N LEU A 529 -14.87 -19.22 -5.51
CA LEU A 529 -15.97 -19.35 -6.50
C LEU A 529 -16.40 -20.79 -6.71
N GLU A 530 -15.44 -21.72 -6.81
CA GLU A 530 -15.75 -23.15 -6.93
C GLU A 530 -16.51 -23.64 -5.68
N HIS A 531 -16.09 -23.23 -4.49
CA HIS A 531 -16.77 -23.57 -3.23
C HIS A 531 -18.19 -23.00 -3.18
N SER A 532 -18.37 -21.72 -3.50
CA SER A 532 -19.67 -21.04 -3.51
C SER A 532 -20.65 -21.63 -4.52
N ASN A 533 -20.17 -22.13 -5.66
CA ASN A 533 -21.00 -22.75 -6.68
C ASN A 533 -21.30 -24.22 -6.36
N GLY A 534 -20.35 -24.97 -5.79
CA GLY A 534 -20.54 -26.38 -5.43
C GLY A 534 -21.47 -26.63 -4.23
N GLY A 535 -21.70 -25.60 -3.39
CA GLY A 535 -22.68 -25.66 -2.28
C GLY A 535 -24.14 -25.40 -2.71
N LYS A 536 -24.37 -25.13 -4.01
CA LYS A 536 -25.71 -24.86 -4.58
C LYS A 536 -26.26 -26.02 -5.41
N GLU A 537 -25.51 -27.13 -5.56
CA GLU A 537 -25.99 -28.41 -6.06
C GLU A 537 -26.35 -29.34 -4.89
#